data_57838bea5344945fa5d10bb6d8f638a9
#
_entry.id   57838bea5344945fa5d10bb6d8f638a9
#
_cell.length_a   1.000
_cell.length_b   1.000
_cell.length_c   1.000
_cell.angle_alpha   90.00
_cell.angle_beta   90.00
_cell.angle_gamma   90.00
#
_symmetry.space_group_name_H-M   'P 1'
#
loop_
_entity.id
_entity.type
_entity.pdbx_description
1 polymer ?
#
loop_
_entity_poly.entity_id
_entity_poly.type
_entity_poly.pdbx_seq_one_letter_code
_entity_poly.pdbx_strand_id
1 'polypeptide(L)'
;EPTFHVEHGQGRMITDKIKNRGEEMSVLEGMDRLQYIIDEARKVEPLGDEYKTDENKIRGCISNLWVGGEELADGTMEYYHDADSHMTKGTAKVILDIVNGEPKGEVAKLTLESFMPLGIRDLLTMQRQVGFASLIERVIRIAND
;
A
#
# COMPACT_ATOMS: atom_id res chain seq x y z
N GLU A 1 8.61 -17.56 24.72
CA GLU A 1 9.47 -17.42 23.55
C GLU A 1 8.71 -16.95 22.31
N PRO A 2 7.75 -17.74 21.81
CA PRO A 2 6.97 -17.27 20.66
C PRO A 2 6.23 -15.98 20.95
N THR A 3 5.73 -15.84 22.15
CA THR A 3 5.03 -14.62 22.56
C THR A 3 5.94 -13.41 22.49
N PHE A 4 7.16 -13.59 22.92
CA PHE A 4 8.16 -12.57 22.87
C PHE A 4 8.41 -12.13 21.43
N HIS A 5 8.49 -13.10 20.52
CA HIS A 5 8.67 -12.79 19.09
C HIS A 5 7.51 -12.01 18.51
N VAL A 6 6.30 -12.41 18.86
CA VAL A 6 5.11 -11.72 18.35
C VAL A 6 5.16 -10.25 18.73
N GLU A 7 5.48 -10.00 19.98
CA GLU A 7 5.49 -8.63 20.49
C GLU A 7 6.53 -7.77 19.80
N HIS A 8 7.73 -8.31 19.66
CA HIS A 8 8.80 -7.57 19.01
C HIS A 8 8.67 -7.56 17.50
N GLY A 9 7.96 -8.54 16.97
CA GLY A 9 7.87 -8.73 15.55
C GLY A 9 6.90 -7.82 14.84
N GLN A 10 5.90 -7.25 15.54
CA GLN A 10 4.83 -6.55 14.83
C GLN A 10 5.33 -5.35 14.04
N GLY A 11 6.08 -4.42 14.68
CA GLY A 11 6.65 -3.30 13.95
C GLY A 11 7.68 -3.75 12.93
N ARG A 12 8.46 -4.78 13.28
CA ARG A 12 9.44 -5.31 12.36
C ARG A 12 8.80 -6.11 11.25
N MET A 13 7.61 -6.68 11.47
CA MET A 13 6.92 -7.42 10.42
C MET A 13 6.58 -6.52 9.24
N ILE A 14 6.13 -5.30 9.50
CA ILE A 14 5.87 -4.35 8.41
C ILE A 14 7.17 -4.00 7.71
N THR A 15 8.21 -3.69 8.48
CA THR A 15 9.53 -3.36 7.94
C THR A 15 10.06 -4.51 7.10
N ASP A 16 9.93 -5.73 7.61
CA ASP A 16 10.39 -6.92 6.90
C ASP A 16 9.59 -7.15 5.62
N LYS A 17 8.29 -6.94 5.66
CA LYS A 17 7.46 -7.07 4.47
C LYS A 17 7.89 -6.08 3.39
N ILE A 18 8.17 -4.85 3.78
CA ILE A 18 8.62 -3.83 2.85
C ILE A 18 9.96 -4.24 2.24
N LYS A 19 10.89 -4.65 3.09
CA LYS A 19 12.21 -5.04 2.65
C LYS A 19 12.15 -6.24 1.71
N ASN A 20 11.39 -7.26 2.10
CA ASN A 20 11.29 -8.48 1.31
C ASN A 20 10.65 -8.21 -0.04
N ARG A 21 9.60 -7.40 -0.09
CA ARG A 21 8.95 -7.06 -1.34
C ARG A 21 9.87 -6.24 -2.22
N GLY A 22 10.63 -5.33 -1.61
CA GLY A 22 11.60 -4.51 -2.34
C GLY A 22 12.70 -5.36 -2.94
N GLU A 23 13.20 -6.35 -2.19
CA GLU A 23 14.22 -7.26 -2.69
C GLU A 23 13.70 -8.11 -3.84
N GLU A 24 12.47 -8.59 -3.71
CA GLU A 24 11.82 -9.36 -4.76
C GLU A 24 11.71 -8.56 -6.05
N MET A 25 11.34 -7.30 -5.93
CA MET A 25 11.21 -6.43 -7.10
C MET A 25 12.57 -6.00 -7.66
N SER A 26 13.58 -5.91 -6.81
CA SER A 26 14.88 -5.39 -7.21
C SER A 26 15.63 -6.32 -8.14
N VAL A 27 15.30 -7.63 -8.15
CA VAL A 27 15.95 -8.56 -9.08
C VAL A 27 15.41 -8.41 -10.50
N LEU A 28 14.31 -7.68 -10.67
CA LEU A 28 13.73 -7.42 -11.97
C LEU A 28 14.33 -6.14 -12.54
N GLU A 29 14.43 -6.04 -13.85
CA GLU A 29 15.01 -4.87 -14.51
C GLU A 29 14.06 -4.31 -15.55
N GLY A 30 14.10 -2.99 -15.69
CA GLY A 30 13.40 -2.29 -16.75
C GLY A 30 11.92 -2.61 -16.84
N MET A 31 11.51 -3.06 -18.00
CA MET A 31 10.10 -3.34 -18.27
C MET A 31 9.53 -4.46 -17.41
N ASP A 32 10.38 -5.40 -16.97
CA ASP A 32 9.91 -6.50 -16.12
C ASP A 32 9.42 -6.00 -14.78
N ARG A 33 10.03 -4.95 -14.27
CA ARG A 33 9.62 -4.36 -13.00
C ARG A 33 8.26 -3.67 -13.15
N LEU A 34 8.05 -2.98 -14.27
CA LEU A 34 6.75 -2.38 -14.55
C LEU A 34 5.69 -3.45 -14.75
N GLN A 35 6.06 -4.54 -15.44
CA GLN A 35 5.13 -5.64 -15.66
C GLN A 35 4.71 -6.28 -14.33
N TYR A 36 5.63 -6.37 -13.39
CA TYR A 36 5.32 -6.87 -12.05
C TYR A 36 4.18 -6.06 -11.42
N ILE A 37 4.27 -4.74 -11.50
CA ILE A 37 3.24 -3.85 -10.95
C ILE A 37 1.90 -4.07 -11.66
N ILE A 38 1.93 -4.18 -12.97
CA ILE A 38 0.70 -4.38 -13.75
C ILE A 38 0.08 -5.74 -13.42
N ASP A 39 0.91 -6.76 -13.22
CA ASP A 39 0.42 -8.08 -12.84
C ASP A 39 -0.24 -8.06 -11.47
N GLU A 40 0.27 -7.26 -10.56
CA GLU A 40 -0.35 -7.09 -9.25
C GLU A 40 -1.73 -6.46 -9.37
N ALA A 41 -1.89 -5.53 -10.31
CA ALA A 41 -3.20 -4.90 -10.53
C ALA A 41 -4.26 -5.91 -10.93
N ARG A 42 -3.87 -6.95 -11.67
CA ARG A 42 -4.80 -7.97 -12.15
C ARG A 42 -5.34 -8.85 -11.03
N LYS A 43 -4.70 -8.83 -9.88
CA LYS A 43 -5.13 -9.60 -8.71
C LYS A 43 -6.17 -8.86 -7.88
N VAL A 44 -6.43 -7.59 -8.19
CA VAL A 44 -7.35 -6.76 -7.41
C VAL A 44 -8.77 -6.99 -7.90
N GLU A 45 -9.65 -7.36 -6.95
CA GLU A 45 -11.06 -7.51 -7.25
C GLU A 45 -11.71 -6.14 -7.45
N PRO A 46 -12.62 -6.01 -8.42
CA PRO A 46 -13.32 -4.74 -8.61
C PRO A 46 -14.08 -4.34 -7.35
N LEU A 47 -14.02 -3.08 -7.03
CA LEU A 47 -14.69 -2.54 -5.86
C LEU A 47 -16.09 -2.07 -6.26
N GLY A 48 -17.07 -2.31 -5.39
CA GLY A 48 -18.43 -1.84 -5.65
C GLY A 48 -18.50 -0.31 -5.66
N ASP A 49 -19.47 0.21 -6.40
CA ASP A 49 -19.64 1.65 -6.55
C ASP A 49 -19.88 2.35 -5.23
N GLU A 50 -20.46 1.65 -4.26
CA GLU A 50 -20.71 2.24 -2.94
C GLU A 50 -19.42 2.64 -2.22
N TYR A 51 -18.29 2.09 -2.62
CA TYR A 51 -16.99 2.41 -2.03
C TYR A 51 -16.22 3.47 -2.85
N LYS A 52 -16.68 3.75 -4.07
CA LYS A 52 -16.00 4.71 -4.95
C LYS A 52 -16.59 6.10 -4.73
N THR A 53 -16.44 6.59 -3.52
CA THR A 53 -16.99 7.87 -3.09
C THR A 53 -15.93 8.95 -3.19
N ASP A 54 -16.37 10.20 -3.15
CA ASP A 54 -15.45 11.32 -3.13
C ASP A 54 -14.58 11.31 -1.87
N GLU A 55 -15.11 10.79 -0.78
CA GLU A 55 -14.34 10.68 0.47
C GLU A 55 -13.17 9.70 0.33
N ASN A 56 -13.38 8.61 -0.38
CA ASN A 56 -12.36 7.59 -0.58
C ASN A 56 -11.39 7.93 -1.72
N LYS A 57 -11.73 8.92 -2.54
CA LYS A 57 -10.91 9.28 -3.68
C LYS A 57 -9.64 9.98 -3.22
N ILE A 58 -8.52 9.54 -3.77
CA ILE A 58 -7.22 10.13 -3.47
C ILE A 58 -6.98 11.31 -4.39
N ARG A 59 -6.71 12.47 -3.80
CA ARG A 59 -6.40 13.66 -4.59
C ARG A 59 -4.93 13.65 -4.98
N GLY A 60 -4.62 14.29 -6.10
CA GLY A 60 -3.25 14.36 -6.59
C GLY A 60 -2.86 13.24 -7.51
N CYS A 61 -3.75 12.27 -7.75
CA CYS A 61 -3.51 11.22 -8.72
C CYS A 61 -4.01 11.67 -10.09
N ILE A 62 -3.25 11.33 -11.16
CA ILE A 62 -3.69 11.62 -12.50
C ILE A 62 -4.81 10.69 -12.96
N SER A 63 -4.84 9.46 -12.43
CA SER A 63 -5.96 8.56 -12.64
C SER A 63 -6.77 8.48 -11.35
N ASN A 64 -8.02 8.05 -11.46
CA ASN A 64 -8.85 7.90 -10.27
C ASN A 64 -8.32 6.74 -9.43
N LEU A 65 -8.25 6.99 -8.14
CA LEU A 65 -7.84 5.99 -7.16
C LEU A 65 -8.70 6.21 -5.92
N TRP A 66 -9.33 5.13 -5.45
CA TRP A 66 -10.15 5.15 -4.24
C TRP A 66 -9.54 4.21 -3.22
N VAL A 67 -9.40 4.67 -1.98
CA VAL A 67 -8.87 3.86 -0.88
C VAL A 67 -9.71 4.09 0.35
N GLY A 68 -10.12 3.00 0.97
CA GLY A 68 -10.78 3.05 2.26
C GLY A 68 -10.21 1.97 3.17
N GLY A 69 -10.58 2.01 4.42
CA GLY A 69 -10.11 1.01 5.36
C GLY A 69 -10.81 1.09 6.69
N GLU A 70 -10.66 0.05 7.48
CA GLU A 70 -11.26 -0.01 8.81
C GLU A 70 -10.43 -0.89 9.72
N GLU A 71 -10.59 -0.68 11.00
CA GLU A 71 -9.99 -1.53 12.01
C GLU A 71 -10.93 -2.69 12.28
N LEU A 72 -10.41 -3.91 12.20
CA LEU A 72 -11.18 -5.10 12.48
C LEU A 72 -11.26 -5.35 13.98
N ALA A 73 -12.12 -6.31 14.36
CA ALA A 73 -12.35 -6.62 15.77
C ALA A 73 -11.07 -7.01 16.51
N ASP A 74 -10.10 -7.59 15.80
CA ASP A 74 -8.84 -8.01 16.41
C ASP A 74 -7.79 -6.91 16.47
N GLY A 75 -8.14 -5.69 16.06
CA GLY A 75 -7.23 -4.55 16.11
C GLY A 75 -6.33 -4.40 14.91
N THR A 76 -6.47 -5.24 13.91
CA THR A 76 -5.71 -5.11 12.67
C THR A 76 -6.47 -4.29 11.65
N MET A 77 -5.73 -3.77 10.66
CA MET A 77 -6.33 -2.95 9.62
C MET A 77 -6.68 -3.77 8.40
N GLU A 78 -7.80 -3.41 7.77
CA GLU A 78 -8.17 -3.95 6.48
C GLU A 78 -8.47 -2.79 5.54
N TYR A 79 -7.73 -2.73 4.43
CA TYR A 79 -7.89 -1.68 3.43
C TYR A 79 -8.44 -2.28 2.13
N TYR A 80 -9.13 -1.44 1.37
CA TYR A 80 -9.63 -1.81 0.05
C TYR A 80 -9.38 -0.66 -0.91
N HIS A 81 -9.30 -0.97 -2.20
CA HIS A 81 -9.02 0.06 -3.19
C HIS A 81 -9.48 -0.35 -4.57
N ASP A 82 -9.59 0.64 -5.43
CA ASP A 82 -9.76 0.44 -6.86
C ASP A 82 -9.17 1.64 -7.59
N ALA A 83 -8.86 1.47 -8.86
CA ALA A 83 -8.28 2.55 -9.66
C ALA A 83 -8.56 2.31 -11.13
N ASP A 84 -8.51 3.39 -11.91
CA ASP A 84 -8.76 3.33 -13.35
C ASP A 84 -7.54 2.89 -14.15
N SER A 85 -6.35 3.01 -13.58
CA SER A 85 -5.09 2.70 -14.26
C SER A 85 -4.47 1.47 -13.64
N HIS A 86 -3.96 0.56 -14.47
CA HIS A 86 -3.28 -0.64 -13.97
C HIS A 86 -2.04 -0.30 -13.16
N MET A 87 -1.29 0.73 -13.58
CA MET A 87 -0.09 1.13 -12.84
C MET A 87 -0.47 1.63 -11.44
N THR A 88 -1.49 2.48 -11.36
CA THR A 88 -1.95 3.01 -10.07
C THR A 88 -2.52 1.89 -9.21
N LYS A 89 -3.34 1.02 -9.81
CA LYS A 89 -3.96 -0.07 -9.08
C LYS A 89 -2.92 -1.04 -8.53
N GLY A 90 -1.93 -1.38 -9.34
CA GLY A 90 -0.88 -2.32 -8.92
C GLY A 90 0.02 -1.72 -7.84
N THR A 91 0.36 -0.45 -7.97
CA THR A 91 1.15 0.25 -6.95
C THR A 91 0.41 0.24 -5.63
N ALA A 92 -0.89 0.56 -5.65
CA ALA A 92 -1.70 0.56 -4.44
C ALA A 92 -1.77 -0.84 -3.84
N LYS A 93 -1.91 -1.87 -4.69
CA LYS A 93 -1.97 -3.24 -4.19
C LYS A 93 -0.72 -3.60 -3.41
N VAL A 94 0.46 -3.26 -3.93
CA VAL A 94 1.71 -3.56 -3.23
C VAL A 94 1.73 -2.87 -1.86
N ILE A 95 1.34 -1.61 -1.80
CA ILE A 95 1.30 -0.88 -0.53
C ILE A 95 0.30 -1.52 0.44
N LEU A 96 -0.91 -1.82 -0.04
CA LEU A 96 -1.94 -2.36 0.84
C LEU A 96 -1.66 -3.78 1.30
N ASP A 97 -0.98 -4.58 0.47
CA ASP A 97 -0.55 -5.92 0.89
C ASP A 97 0.36 -5.87 2.12
N ILE A 98 1.12 -4.79 2.24
CA ILE A 98 2.05 -4.63 3.35
C ILE A 98 1.30 -4.30 4.64
N VAL A 99 0.31 -3.43 4.57
CA VAL A 99 -0.37 -2.93 5.76
C VAL A 99 -1.61 -3.73 6.15
N ASN A 100 -2.20 -4.48 5.22
CA ASN A 100 -3.37 -5.30 5.55
C ASN A 100 -2.99 -6.38 6.54
N GLY A 101 -3.81 -6.52 7.57
CA GLY A 101 -3.59 -7.51 8.62
C GLY A 101 -2.61 -7.08 9.69
N GLU A 102 -2.07 -5.85 9.59
CA GLU A 102 -1.15 -5.34 10.60
C GLU A 102 -1.90 -4.55 11.65
N PRO A 103 -1.38 -4.50 12.88
CA PRO A 103 -2.03 -3.75 13.95
C PRO A 103 -2.16 -2.27 13.61
N LYS A 104 -3.28 -1.70 13.96
CA LYS A 104 -3.57 -0.29 13.70
C LYS A 104 -2.45 0.62 14.19
N GLY A 105 -1.97 0.39 15.42
CA GLY A 105 -0.92 1.23 16.00
C GLY A 105 0.38 1.17 15.23
N GLU A 106 0.70 0.02 14.63
CA GLU A 106 1.92 -0.11 13.86
C GLU A 106 1.82 0.60 12.52
N VAL A 107 0.65 0.52 11.88
CA VAL A 107 0.45 1.25 10.62
C VAL A 107 0.47 2.75 10.87
N ALA A 108 -0.13 3.19 11.97
CA ALA A 108 -0.22 4.60 12.33
C ALA A 108 1.16 5.26 12.51
N LYS A 109 2.18 4.46 12.84
CA LYS A 109 3.53 4.98 13.06
C LYS A 109 4.35 5.15 11.79
N LEU A 110 3.88 4.60 10.68
CA LEU A 110 4.63 4.64 9.43
C LEU A 110 4.68 6.06 8.86
N THR A 111 5.65 6.28 7.98
CA THR A 111 5.80 7.54 7.25
C THR A 111 6.02 7.19 5.80
N LEU A 112 6.01 8.21 4.95
CA LEU A 112 6.33 8.02 3.53
C LEU A 112 7.69 7.33 3.39
N GLU A 113 8.65 7.71 4.21
CA GLU A 113 9.99 7.15 4.13
C GLU A 113 10.06 5.68 4.47
N SER A 114 9.10 5.20 5.28
CA SER A 114 9.04 3.78 5.62
C SER A 114 8.94 2.91 4.37
N PHE A 115 8.32 3.42 3.32
CA PHE A 115 8.06 2.66 2.09
C PHE A 115 9.14 2.82 1.02
N MET A 116 10.14 3.66 1.26
CA MET A 116 11.19 3.88 0.27
C MET A 116 11.94 2.61 -0.13
N PRO A 117 12.19 1.66 0.79
CA PRO A 117 12.89 0.43 0.40
C PRO A 117 12.17 -0.42 -0.65
N LEU A 118 10.89 -0.14 -0.93
CA LEU A 118 10.20 -0.83 -2.01
C LEU A 118 10.78 -0.51 -3.39
N GLY A 119 11.38 0.67 -3.53
CA GLY A 119 11.94 1.09 -4.81
C GLY A 119 10.92 1.46 -5.87
N ILE A 120 9.65 1.54 -5.51
CA ILE A 120 8.58 1.84 -6.47
C ILE A 120 8.67 3.28 -6.96
N ARG A 121 9.01 4.20 -6.06
CA ARG A 121 9.04 5.62 -6.39
C ARG A 121 9.85 5.91 -7.64
N ASP A 122 10.99 5.23 -7.78
CA ASP A 122 11.90 5.47 -8.90
C ASP A 122 11.35 4.96 -10.21
N LEU A 123 10.31 4.13 -10.18
CA LEU A 123 9.65 3.64 -11.39
C LEU A 123 8.57 4.57 -11.90
N LEU A 124 8.21 5.57 -11.11
CA LEU A 124 7.06 6.41 -11.38
C LEU A 124 7.47 7.76 -11.97
N THR A 125 6.62 8.28 -12.85
CA THR A 125 6.77 9.67 -13.32
C THR A 125 6.56 10.60 -12.14
N MET A 126 6.99 11.86 -12.29
CA MET A 126 6.82 12.86 -11.23
C MET A 126 5.37 12.96 -10.78
N GLN A 127 4.44 12.97 -11.74
CA GLN A 127 3.02 13.08 -11.42
C GLN A 127 2.53 11.88 -10.64
N ARG A 128 2.98 10.68 -11.00
CA ARG A 128 2.57 9.47 -10.28
C ARG A 128 3.22 9.39 -8.91
N GLN A 129 4.39 10.00 -8.73
CA GLN A 129 5.01 10.08 -7.41
C GLN A 129 4.16 10.88 -6.43
N VAL A 130 3.48 11.93 -6.92
CA VAL A 130 2.57 12.71 -6.09
C VAL A 130 1.42 11.82 -5.61
N GLY A 131 0.83 11.03 -6.52
CA GLY A 131 -0.23 10.10 -6.16
C GLY A 131 0.24 9.03 -5.19
N PHE A 132 1.46 8.54 -5.38
CA PHE A 132 2.05 7.55 -4.48
C PHE A 132 2.17 8.09 -3.06
N ALA A 133 2.66 9.31 -2.92
CA ALA A 133 2.78 9.96 -1.62
C ALA A 133 1.39 10.17 -0.99
N SER A 134 0.42 10.60 -1.79
CA SER A 134 -0.94 10.83 -1.30
C SER A 134 -1.59 9.54 -0.82
N LEU A 135 -1.34 8.45 -1.53
CA LEU A 135 -1.83 7.13 -1.15
C LEU A 135 -1.30 6.71 0.21
N ILE A 136 0.01 6.83 0.39
CA ILE A 136 0.63 6.44 1.65
C ILE A 136 0.12 7.30 2.80
N GLU A 137 -0.01 8.61 2.56
CA GLU A 137 -0.56 9.51 3.57
C GLU A 137 -1.98 9.13 3.96
N ARG A 138 -2.80 8.72 2.99
CA ARG A 138 -4.16 8.29 3.26
C ARG A 138 -4.18 7.02 4.11
N VAL A 139 -3.35 6.04 3.76
CA VAL A 139 -3.25 4.78 4.50
C VAL A 139 -2.92 5.05 5.96
N ILE A 140 -1.93 5.90 6.20
CA ILE A 140 -1.51 6.24 7.56
C ILE A 140 -2.60 7.03 8.29
N ARG A 141 -3.25 7.97 7.60
CA ARG A 141 -4.30 8.76 8.21
C ARG A 141 -5.47 7.90 8.66
N ILE A 142 -5.88 6.95 7.84
CA ILE A 142 -6.97 6.04 8.20
C ILE A 142 -6.60 5.27 9.48
N ALA A 143 -5.36 4.87 9.64
CA ALA A 143 -4.90 4.17 10.83
C ALA A 143 -4.82 5.10 12.06
N ASN A 144 -4.85 6.40 11.87
CA ASN A 144 -4.81 7.37 12.96
C ASN A 144 -6.21 7.89 13.35
N ASP A 145 -7.22 7.52 12.61
CA ASP A 145 -8.61 7.90 12.93
C ASP A 145 -9.26 6.95 13.98
#